data_8d8ae341aff1a590365c764573a25e8c
#
_entry.id   8d8ae341aff1a590365c764573a25e8c
#
_cell.length_a   1.000
_cell.length_b   1.000
_cell.length_c   1.000
_cell.angle_alpha   90.00
_cell.angle_beta   90.00
_cell.angle_gamma   90.00
#
_symmetry.space_group_name_H-M   'P 1'
#
loop_
_entity.id
_entity.type
_entity.pdbx_description
1 polymer ?
#
loop_
_entity_poly.entity_id
_entity_poly.type
_entity_poly.pdbx_seq_one_letter_code
_entity_poly.pdbx_strand_id
1 'polypeptide(L)'
;MMGQPKEAELNVHARDADIKKIAESLIGDLRRNAAKAEELRRVPDESIDLLRSSGLLNVLQPASCGGKQLTMRAHIDAVATIARGCNATAWVLGVYHAHSWMMGHMDRKAQQDVYGSNPNEAIAAVIGARGKAVRKADGSYVLGGFWPFASGNSAANWLLLGTEVFNEDGAKLDEGDLLVPASDVERLDDWHVAGLQGTGSNSIRCANVVVPAHRYLSLSALLENNTPAYNDPEGPALYKSQAGPVLGMCIASSATGVARGALEEFLKVVPGKRVSYTGYVSHEWTPLQIALGEAAAMINAAELVIYRAADDIDEHAASGEKMPMDVRGRIRMDIAYSVRLCREAVEKLYTIGGASGLSLKSPIQRAARNLQATNMHGFLLYEPSAEVYGRILLGLDPGTPVV
;
A
#
# COMPACT_ATOMS: atom_id res chain seq x y z
N MET A 1 22.27 -19.10 23.42
CA MET A 1 21.00 -19.53 24.02
C MET A 1 19.93 -18.59 23.48
N MET A 2 19.07 -19.05 22.59
CA MET A 2 17.91 -18.28 22.14
C MET A 2 16.95 -18.17 23.32
N GLY A 3 16.70 -16.94 23.82
CA GLY A 3 15.71 -16.70 24.85
C GLY A 3 14.32 -17.11 24.37
N GLN A 4 13.51 -17.70 25.26
CA GLN A 4 12.10 -17.94 24.93
C GLN A 4 11.42 -16.61 24.65
N PRO A 5 10.60 -16.49 23.58
CA PRO A 5 9.88 -15.27 23.28
C PRO A 5 8.97 -14.90 24.47
N LYS A 6 8.91 -13.59 24.78
CA LYS A 6 8.04 -13.10 25.85
C LYS A 6 6.57 -13.38 25.49
N GLU A 7 5.73 -13.62 26.48
CA GLU A 7 4.30 -13.95 26.30
C GLU A 7 3.54 -12.94 25.44
N ALA A 8 3.96 -11.67 25.44
CA ALA A 8 3.46 -10.61 24.58
C ALA A 8 3.80 -10.84 23.09
N GLU A 9 4.99 -11.34 22.76
CA GLU A 9 5.43 -11.65 21.39
C GLU A 9 4.67 -12.86 20.84
N LEU A 10 4.45 -13.89 21.65
CA LEU A 10 3.61 -15.04 21.29
C LEU A 10 2.16 -14.64 20.97
N ASN A 11 1.60 -13.67 21.70
CA ASN A 11 0.26 -13.14 21.46
C ASN A 11 0.16 -12.33 20.15
N VAL A 12 1.19 -11.56 19.80
CA VAL A 12 1.22 -10.81 18.52
C VAL A 12 1.27 -11.77 17.34
N HIS A 13 2.16 -12.76 17.34
CA HIS A 13 2.25 -13.75 16.25
C HIS A 13 0.99 -14.58 16.08
N ALA A 14 0.28 -14.92 17.15
CA ALA A 14 -1.00 -15.61 17.08
C ALA A 14 -2.08 -14.73 16.40
N ARG A 15 -2.12 -13.44 16.72
CA ARG A 15 -3.05 -12.47 16.14
C ARG A 15 -2.74 -12.19 14.65
N ASP A 16 -1.46 -12.16 14.27
CA ASP A 16 -1.02 -12.03 12.89
C ASP A 16 -1.48 -13.25 12.05
N ALA A 17 -1.33 -14.47 12.57
CA ALA A 17 -1.76 -15.68 11.88
C ALA A 17 -3.27 -15.74 11.61
N ASP A 18 -4.09 -15.11 12.48
CA ASP A 18 -5.53 -15.01 12.26
C ASP A 18 -5.89 -14.05 11.12
N ILE A 19 -5.11 -12.99 10.90
CA ILE A 19 -5.31 -12.04 9.80
C ILE A 19 -5.24 -12.73 8.44
N LYS A 20 -4.25 -13.61 8.23
CA LYS A 20 -4.11 -14.35 6.98
C LYS A 20 -5.32 -15.25 6.71
N LYS A 21 -5.78 -16.00 7.72
CA LYS A 21 -6.97 -16.88 7.60
C LYS A 21 -8.23 -16.08 7.28
N ILE A 22 -8.43 -14.93 7.93
CA ILE A 22 -9.54 -14.02 7.64
C ILE A 22 -9.47 -13.57 6.18
N ALA A 23 -8.31 -13.10 5.71
CA ALA A 23 -8.12 -12.66 4.34
C ALA A 23 -8.34 -13.80 3.33
N GLU A 24 -7.88 -15.02 3.62
CA GLU A 24 -8.08 -16.22 2.78
C GLU A 24 -9.57 -16.52 2.59
N SER A 25 -10.39 -16.34 3.61
CA SER A 25 -11.84 -16.59 3.52
C SER A 25 -12.56 -15.66 2.54
N LEU A 26 -11.98 -14.48 2.25
CA LEU A 26 -12.58 -13.46 1.37
C LEU A 26 -12.15 -13.58 -0.10
N ILE A 27 -11.12 -14.37 -0.42
CA ILE A 27 -10.56 -14.44 -1.78
C ILE A 27 -11.64 -14.77 -2.83
N GLY A 28 -12.53 -15.71 -2.52
CA GLY A 28 -13.58 -16.14 -3.45
C GLY A 28 -14.55 -15.03 -3.83
N ASP A 29 -15.02 -14.26 -2.86
CA ASP A 29 -15.94 -13.14 -3.06
C ASP A 29 -15.26 -11.99 -3.81
N LEU A 30 -14.07 -11.63 -3.40
CA LEU A 30 -13.29 -10.56 -4.04
C LEU A 30 -12.91 -10.90 -5.48
N ARG A 31 -12.64 -12.18 -5.79
CA ARG A 31 -12.38 -12.63 -7.15
C ARG A 31 -13.62 -12.47 -8.05
N ARG A 32 -14.82 -12.76 -7.54
CA ARG A 32 -16.08 -12.52 -8.27
C ARG A 32 -16.29 -11.03 -8.56
N ASN A 33 -15.89 -10.16 -7.64
CA ASN A 33 -16.06 -8.70 -7.75
C ASN A 33 -14.96 -8.00 -8.57
N ALA A 34 -13.87 -8.70 -8.94
CA ALA A 34 -12.72 -8.08 -9.59
C ALA A 34 -13.03 -7.44 -10.97
N ALA A 35 -13.89 -8.06 -11.78
CA ALA A 35 -14.33 -7.48 -13.05
C ALA A 35 -15.22 -6.26 -12.83
N LYS A 36 -16.17 -6.34 -11.89
CA LYS A 36 -17.05 -5.23 -11.51
C LYS A 36 -16.26 -4.01 -11.00
N ALA A 37 -15.14 -4.23 -10.29
CA ALA A 37 -14.27 -3.14 -9.86
C ALA A 37 -13.69 -2.36 -11.05
N GLU A 38 -13.27 -3.04 -12.13
CA GLU A 38 -12.81 -2.37 -13.35
C GLU A 38 -13.95 -1.60 -14.05
N GLU A 39 -15.11 -2.21 -14.20
CA GLU A 39 -16.29 -1.60 -14.84
C GLU A 39 -16.74 -0.34 -14.09
N LEU A 40 -16.77 -0.39 -12.77
CA LEU A 40 -17.13 0.75 -11.92
C LEU A 40 -16.01 1.78 -11.78
N ARG A 41 -14.79 1.45 -12.20
CA ARG A 41 -13.56 2.25 -11.96
C ARG A 41 -13.36 2.60 -10.47
N ARG A 42 -13.86 1.76 -9.56
CA ARG A 42 -13.70 1.84 -8.11
C ARG A 42 -13.93 0.48 -7.47
N VAL A 43 -13.47 0.32 -6.24
CA VAL A 43 -13.80 -0.88 -5.46
C VAL A 43 -15.32 -0.89 -5.21
N PRO A 44 -16.01 -2.00 -5.51
CA PRO A 44 -17.44 -2.15 -5.22
C PRO A 44 -17.73 -2.04 -3.73
N ASP A 45 -18.90 -1.49 -3.38
CA ASP A 45 -19.28 -1.26 -1.98
C ASP A 45 -19.31 -2.56 -1.16
N GLU A 46 -19.80 -3.65 -1.76
CA GLU A 46 -19.78 -4.98 -1.13
C GLU A 46 -18.37 -5.49 -0.82
N SER A 47 -17.35 -5.11 -1.60
CA SER A 47 -15.95 -5.46 -1.30
C SER A 47 -15.39 -4.61 -0.17
N ILE A 48 -15.77 -3.35 -0.07
CA ILE A 48 -15.44 -2.47 1.06
C ILE A 48 -16.10 -2.98 2.34
N ASP A 49 -17.35 -3.41 2.27
CA ASP A 49 -18.10 -3.93 3.43
C ASP A 49 -17.50 -5.25 3.95
N LEU A 50 -16.98 -6.10 3.05
CA LEU A 50 -16.21 -7.29 3.44
C LEU A 50 -14.94 -6.90 4.21
N LEU A 51 -14.20 -5.89 3.76
CA LEU A 51 -13.02 -5.41 4.47
C LEU A 51 -13.35 -4.81 5.84
N ARG A 52 -14.46 -4.07 5.95
CA ARG A 52 -14.94 -3.48 7.21
C ARG A 52 -15.39 -4.55 8.20
N SER A 53 -16.29 -5.43 7.77
CA SER A 53 -16.87 -6.47 8.63
C SER A 53 -15.87 -7.50 9.12
N SER A 54 -14.84 -7.80 8.32
CA SER A 54 -13.74 -8.69 8.70
C SER A 54 -12.70 -8.04 9.64
N GLY A 55 -12.74 -6.72 9.80
CA GLY A 55 -11.74 -5.95 10.55
C GLY A 55 -10.38 -5.88 9.87
N LEU A 56 -10.29 -6.17 8.55
CA LEU A 56 -9.04 -6.02 7.81
C LEU A 56 -8.67 -4.57 7.56
N LEU A 57 -9.63 -3.63 7.55
CA LEU A 57 -9.32 -2.19 7.45
C LEU A 57 -8.45 -1.68 8.60
N ASN A 58 -8.54 -2.29 9.78
CA ASN A 58 -8.04 -1.73 11.03
C ASN A 58 -6.69 -2.34 11.47
N VAL A 59 -5.96 -3.02 10.55
CA VAL A 59 -4.74 -3.77 10.89
C VAL A 59 -3.65 -2.85 11.48
N LEU A 60 -3.38 -1.70 10.85
CA LEU A 60 -2.36 -0.73 11.32
C LEU A 60 -2.94 0.48 12.08
N GLN A 61 -4.25 0.50 12.32
CA GLN A 61 -4.92 1.57 13.05
C GLN A 61 -4.60 1.50 14.55
N PRO A 62 -4.48 2.67 15.25
CA PRO A 62 -4.23 2.70 16.69
C PRO A 62 -5.29 1.94 17.50
N ALA A 63 -4.85 1.15 18.47
CA ALA A 63 -5.75 0.43 19.38
C ALA A 63 -6.64 1.39 20.18
N SER A 64 -6.14 2.57 20.53
CA SER A 64 -6.92 3.64 21.18
C SER A 64 -8.08 4.17 20.34
N CYS A 65 -8.07 3.88 19.03
CA CYS A 65 -9.10 4.23 18.06
C CYS A 65 -9.91 3.02 17.58
N GLY A 66 -9.89 1.90 18.30
CA GLY A 66 -10.56 0.67 17.91
C GLY A 66 -9.82 -0.17 16.88
N GLY A 67 -8.57 0.16 16.58
CA GLY A 67 -7.72 -0.58 15.65
C GLY A 67 -7.10 -1.83 16.26
N LYS A 68 -6.46 -2.64 15.40
CA LYS A 68 -5.75 -3.87 15.80
C LYS A 68 -4.29 -3.60 16.19
N GLN A 69 -3.68 -2.55 15.63
CA GLN A 69 -2.31 -2.11 15.91
C GLN A 69 -1.32 -3.28 15.79
N LEU A 70 -1.38 -3.99 14.66
CA LEU A 70 -0.54 -5.15 14.36
C LEU A 70 0.75 -4.75 13.63
N THR A 71 1.50 -5.75 13.17
CA THR A 71 2.82 -5.63 12.56
C THR A 71 2.74 -5.36 11.05
N MET A 72 3.89 -4.99 10.45
CA MET A 72 4.02 -4.91 8.98
C MET A 72 3.90 -6.29 8.34
N ARG A 73 4.28 -7.34 9.05
CA ARG A 73 4.05 -8.71 8.59
C ARG A 73 2.56 -9.03 8.48
N ALA A 74 1.75 -8.68 9.47
CA ALA A 74 0.29 -8.82 9.42
C ALA A 74 -0.34 -7.99 8.27
N HIS A 75 0.21 -6.80 8.01
CA HIS A 75 -0.18 -5.98 6.86
C HIS A 75 0.04 -6.73 5.54
N ILE A 76 1.23 -7.33 5.30
CA ILE A 76 1.50 -8.11 4.09
C ILE A 76 0.55 -9.31 4.00
N ASP A 77 0.37 -10.05 5.09
CA ASP A 77 -0.52 -11.20 5.15
C ASP A 77 -1.96 -10.83 4.76
N ALA A 78 -2.45 -9.67 5.19
CA ALA A 78 -3.75 -9.16 4.75
C ALA A 78 -3.76 -8.80 3.26
N VAL A 79 -2.90 -7.87 2.85
CA VAL A 79 -2.95 -7.23 1.53
C VAL A 79 -2.57 -8.20 0.42
N ALA A 80 -1.48 -8.97 0.57
CA ALA A 80 -1.07 -9.96 -0.43
C ALA A 80 -2.12 -11.07 -0.58
N THR A 81 -2.75 -11.50 0.51
CA THR A 81 -3.79 -12.53 0.44
C THR A 81 -5.03 -12.01 -0.30
N ILE A 82 -5.52 -10.81 0.02
CA ILE A 82 -6.64 -10.16 -0.69
C ILE A 82 -6.33 -9.97 -2.17
N ALA A 83 -5.08 -9.66 -2.52
CA ALA A 83 -4.64 -9.44 -3.90
C ALA A 83 -4.77 -10.68 -4.80
N ARG A 84 -4.76 -11.90 -4.24
CA ARG A 84 -5.05 -13.15 -4.98
C ARG A 84 -6.48 -13.18 -5.52
N GLY A 85 -7.39 -12.45 -4.89
CA GLY A 85 -8.78 -12.28 -5.35
C GLY A 85 -8.96 -11.04 -6.22
N CYS A 86 -8.58 -9.87 -5.72
CA CYS A 86 -8.77 -8.59 -6.40
C CYS A 86 -7.65 -7.61 -6.09
N ASN A 87 -6.82 -7.28 -7.10
CA ASN A 87 -5.73 -6.31 -6.91
C ASN A 87 -6.23 -4.90 -6.54
N ALA A 88 -7.29 -4.42 -7.17
CA ALA A 88 -7.82 -3.09 -6.88
C ALA A 88 -8.23 -2.96 -5.40
N THR A 89 -8.93 -3.97 -4.86
CA THR A 89 -9.31 -4.02 -3.44
C THR A 89 -8.08 -4.10 -2.53
N ALA A 90 -7.07 -4.90 -2.91
CA ALA A 90 -5.83 -5.03 -2.14
C ALA A 90 -5.01 -3.73 -2.15
N TRP A 91 -4.87 -3.07 -3.29
CA TRP A 91 -4.22 -1.76 -3.39
C TRP A 91 -4.89 -0.74 -2.48
N VAL A 92 -6.22 -0.64 -2.55
CA VAL A 92 -7.00 0.29 -1.71
C VAL A 92 -6.86 -0.06 -0.23
N LEU A 93 -6.86 -1.34 0.15
CA LEU A 93 -6.59 -1.77 1.52
C LEU A 93 -5.19 -1.35 1.97
N GLY A 94 -4.17 -1.53 1.12
CA GLY A 94 -2.79 -1.12 1.42
C GLY A 94 -2.66 0.38 1.69
N VAL A 95 -3.29 1.22 0.87
CA VAL A 95 -3.27 2.67 1.08
C VAL A 95 -4.06 3.08 2.33
N TYR A 96 -5.18 2.42 2.65
CA TYR A 96 -5.90 2.69 3.90
C TYR A 96 -5.07 2.30 5.13
N HIS A 97 -4.32 1.21 5.09
CA HIS A 97 -3.38 0.85 6.16
C HIS A 97 -2.28 1.90 6.35
N ALA A 98 -1.69 2.40 5.25
CA ALA A 98 -0.70 3.48 5.31
C ALA A 98 -1.26 4.73 6.00
N HIS A 99 -2.48 5.12 5.62
CA HIS A 99 -3.09 6.33 6.16
C HIS A 99 -3.56 6.14 7.61
N SER A 100 -4.03 4.95 7.98
CA SER A 100 -4.35 4.63 9.37
C SER A 100 -3.09 4.62 10.26
N TRP A 101 -1.95 4.18 9.72
CA TRP A 101 -0.67 4.30 10.40
C TRP A 101 -0.26 5.77 10.56
N MET A 102 -0.40 6.60 9.51
CA MET A 102 -0.15 8.06 9.61
C MET A 102 -1.03 8.73 10.66
N MET A 103 -2.29 8.32 10.79
CA MET A 103 -3.18 8.82 11.85
C MET A 103 -2.65 8.54 13.25
N GLY A 104 -1.91 7.46 13.45
CA GLY A 104 -1.24 7.18 14.72
C GLY A 104 -0.22 8.23 15.14
N HIS A 105 0.31 9.00 14.18
CA HIS A 105 1.25 10.11 14.39
C HIS A 105 0.58 11.48 14.51
N MET A 106 -0.72 11.58 14.26
CA MET A 106 -1.48 12.83 14.38
C MET A 106 -1.93 13.11 15.83
N ASP A 107 -2.32 14.35 16.06
CA ASP A 107 -2.92 14.78 17.32
C ASP A 107 -4.12 13.88 17.70
N ARG A 108 -4.27 13.58 19.00
CA ARG A 108 -5.38 12.75 19.50
C ARG A 108 -6.76 13.32 19.15
N LYS A 109 -6.90 14.63 19.04
CA LYS A 109 -8.15 15.27 18.63
C LYS A 109 -8.43 15.00 17.15
N ALA A 110 -7.43 14.96 16.27
CA ALA A 110 -7.61 14.56 14.88
C ALA A 110 -8.03 13.07 14.78
N GLN A 111 -7.43 12.21 15.59
CA GLN A 111 -7.83 10.80 15.68
C GLN A 111 -9.28 10.67 16.15
N GLN A 112 -9.71 11.46 17.14
CA GLN A 112 -11.10 11.49 17.63
C GLN A 112 -12.07 12.03 16.58
N ASP A 113 -11.69 13.04 15.80
CA ASP A 113 -12.50 13.56 14.69
C ASP A 113 -12.83 12.46 13.66
N VAL A 114 -11.87 11.59 13.36
CA VAL A 114 -12.03 10.50 12.38
C VAL A 114 -12.75 9.29 12.98
N TYR A 115 -12.25 8.78 14.10
CA TYR A 115 -12.64 7.46 14.60
C TYR A 115 -13.66 7.50 15.76
N GLY A 116 -13.92 8.70 16.31
CA GLY A 116 -14.76 8.81 17.51
C GLY A 116 -16.20 8.34 17.34
N SER A 117 -16.77 8.47 16.15
CA SER A 117 -18.11 7.99 15.83
C SER A 117 -18.14 6.64 15.12
N ASN A 118 -17.09 6.32 14.39
CA ASN A 118 -16.97 5.08 13.62
C ASN A 118 -15.51 4.60 13.57
N PRO A 119 -15.13 3.56 14.31
CA PRO A 119 -13.78 3.04 14.31
C PRO A 119 -13.38 2.38 12.96
N ASN A 120 -14.32 2.11 12.06
CA ASN A 120 -14.09 1.49 10.77
C ASN A 120 -14.03 2.53 9.63
N GLU A 121 -13.66 3.78 9.94
CA GLU A 121 -13.47 4.80 8.92
C GLU A 121 -12.25 4.52 8.04
N ALA A 122 -12.45 4.73 6.73
CA ALA A 122 -11.38 4.68 5.75
C ALA A 122 -10.86 6.10 5.45
N ILE A 123 -9.56 6.23 5.29
CA ILE A 123 -8.89 7.50 4.99
C ILE A 123 -8.12 7.33 3.67
N ALA A 124 -8.45 8.14 2.67
CA ALA A 124 -7.63 8.24 1.47
C ALA A 124 -6.59 9.36 1.63
N ALA A 125 -5.50 9.32 0.86
CA ALA A 125 -4.53 10.38 0.88
C ALA A 125 -3.87 10.60 -0.48
N VAL A 126 -3.31 11.77 -0.66
CA VAL A 126 -2.27 12.05 -1.65
C VAL A 126 -1.12 12.72 -0.92
N ILE A 127 -0.12 11.93 -0.57
CA ILE A 127 1.07 12.37 0.15
C ILE A 127 1.99 13.12 -0.82
N GLY A 128 2.60 14.19 -0.35
CA GLY A 128 3.47 15.04 -1.15
C GLY A 128 2.80 16.36 -1.53
N ALA A 129 3.59 17.40 -1.59
CA ALA A 129 3.16 18.79 -1.70
C ALA A 129 2.50 19.13 -3.05
N ARG A 130 1.20 18.89 -3.16
CA ARG A 130 0.36 19.23 -4.33
C ARG A 130 -0.57 20.41 -4.06
N GLY A 131 -0.86 20.69 -2.79
CA GLY A 131 -1.65 21.84 -2.35
C GLY A 131 -0.79 22.95 -1.79
N LYS A 132 -1.47 24.06 -1.47
CA LYS A 132 -0.92 25.17 -0.69
C LYS A 132 -1.85 25.48 0.47
N ALA A 133 -1.27 25.69 1.63
CA ALA A 133 -2.00 26.11 2.81
C ALA A 133 -1.36 27.35 3.43
N VAL A 134 -2.18 28.28 3.87
CA VAL A 134 -1.73 29.45 4.64
C VAL A 134 -2.11 29.25 6.09
N ARG A 135 -1.11 29.20 6.98
CA ARG A 135 -1.30 29.14 8.43
C ARG A 135 -1.72 30.51 8.94
N LYS A 136 -2.84 30.56 9.64
CA LYS A 136 -3.42 31.76 10.25
C LYS A 136 -2.90 32.01 11.65
N ALA A 137 -3.11 33.25 12.16
CA ALA A 137 -2.68 33.66 13.50
C ALA A 137 -3.31 32.78 14.62
N ASP A 138 -4.52 32.24 14.42
CA ASP A 138 -5.19 31.32 15.35
C ASP A 138 -4.68 29.87 15.25
N GLY A 139 -3.71 29.60 14.37
CA GLY A 139 -3.12 28.30 14.12
C GLY A 139 -3.88 27.44 13.10
N SER A 140 -5.06 27.85 12.63
CA SER A 140 -5.78 27.17 11.55
C SER A 140 -5.06 27.32 10.21
N TYR A 141 -5.49 26.56 9.22
CA TYR A 141 -4.95 26.62 7.85
C TYR A 141 -6.07 26.91 6.86
N VAL A 142 -5.76 27.65 5.80
CA VAL A 142 -6.62 27.83 4.64
C VAL A 142 -6.00 27.06 3.49
N LEU A 143 -6.62 25.95 3.10
CA LEU A 143 -6.11 24.99 2.12
C LEU A 143 -6.76 25.18 0.75
N GLY A 144 -5.97 25.06 -0.30
CA GLY A 144 -6.42 24.93 -1.68
C GLY A 144 -5.42 24.12 -2.51
N GLY A 145 -5.93 23.44 -3.53
CA GLY A 145 -5.05 22.64 -4.40
C GLY A 145 -5.78 21.65 -5.29
N PHE A 146 -4.95 20.86 -5.99
CA PHE A 146 -5.37 19.77 -6.86
C PHE A 146 -4.48 18.55 -6.61
N TRP A 147 -5.10 17.42 -6.27
CA TRP A 147 -4.42 16.19 -5.89
C TRP A 147 -4.88 15.04 -6.79
N PRO A 148 -4.10 14.67 -7.81
CA PRO A 148 -4.35 13.48 -8.63
C PRO A 148 -4.00 12.20 -7.86
N PHE A 149 -4.51 11.07 -8.34
CA PHE A 149 -4.18 9.73 -7.85
C PHE A 149 -4.63 9.44 -6.40
N ALA A 150 -5.75 10.01 -5.94
CA ALA A 150 -6.30 9.76 -4.62
C ALA A 150 -6.99 8.37 -4.54
N SER A 151 -6.18 7.30 -4.45
CA SER A 151 -6.68 5.92 -4.43
C SER A 151 -7.68 5.66 -3.30
N GLY A 152 -8.80 5.00 -3.63
CA GLY A 152 -9.82 4.62 -2.64
C GLY A 152 -10.67 5.79 -2.13
N ASN A 153 -10.55 6.99 -2.69
CA ASN A 153 -11.27 8.18 -2.21
C ASN A 153 -12.80 8.01 -2.23
N SER A 154 -13.33 7.13 -3.09
CA SER A 154 -14.79 6.90 -3.23
C SER A 154 -15.44 6.29 -1.99
N ALA A 155 -14.69 5.53 -1.18
CA ALA A 155 -15.19 4.89 0.03
C ALA A 155 -14.63 5.51 1.33
N ALA A 156 -13.84 6.58 1.20
CA ALA A 156 -13.25 7.31 2.32
C ALA A 156 -14.07 8.56 2.66
N ASN A 157 -14.35 8.79 3.95
CA ASN A 157 -15.00 10.01 4.42
C ASN A 157 -13.99 11.09 4.86
N TRP A 158 -12.72 10.73 4.94
CA TRP A 158 -11.62 11.62 5.31
C TRP A 158 -10.48 11.51 4.32
N LEU A 159 -9.77 12.62 4.14
CA LEU A 159 -8.66 12.74 3.21
C LEU A 159 -7.46 13.40 3.89
N LEU A 160 -6.26 12.82 3.71
CA LEU A 160 -4.98 13.47 4.01
C LEU A 160 -4.43 14.06 2.72
N LEU A 161 -4.29 15.37 2.68
CA LEU A 161 -3.93 16.11 1.48
C LEU A 161 -2.58 16.82 1.66
N GLY A 162 -1.56 16.30 0.95
CA GLY A 162 -0.19 16.82 0.99
C GLY A 162 -0.09 18.24 0.46
N THR A 163 0.59 19.11 1.20
CA THR A 163 0.61 20.55 0.94
C THR A 163 1.91 21.22 1.39
N GLU A 164 2.28 22.29 0.70
CA GLU A 164 3.23 23.27 1.22
C GLU A 164 2.48 24.23 2.16
N VAL A 165 3.08 24.52 3.31
CA VAL A 165 2.52 25.41 4.33
C VAL A 165 3.31 26.72 4.32
N PHE A 166 2.58 27.83 4.24
CA PHE A 166 3.11 29.20 4.26
C PHE A 166 2.53 29.98 5.43
N ASN A 167 3.26 31.00 5.89
CA ASN A 167 2.68 32.03 6.77
C ASN A 167 1.89 33.06 5.94
N GLU A 168 1.25 34.02 6.63
CA GLU A 168 0.48 35.09 5.97
C GLU A 168 1.35 36.08 5.16
N ASP A 169 2.66 36.14 5.46
CA ASP A 169 3.63 36.94 4.70
C ASP A 169 4.19 36.22 3.47
N GLY A 170 3.76 34.97 3.23
CA GLY A 170 4.16 34.14 2.08
C GLY A 170 5.48 33.39 2.26
N ALA A 171 6.08 33.36 3.45
CA ALA A 171 7.25 32.53 3.73
C ALA A 171 6.82 31.05 3.93
N LYS A 172 7.53 30.13 3.27
CA LYS A 172 7.31 28.69 3.46
C LYS A 172 7.76 28.28 4.87
N LEU A 173 6.88 27.59 5.59
CA LEU A 173 7.09 27.11 6.94
C LEU A 173 7.45 25.61 6.98
N ASP A 174 6.71 24.78 6.21
CA ASP A 174 6.83 23.32 6.26
C ASP A 174 6.18 22.69 5.03
N GLU A 175 6.26 21.36 4.94
CA GLU A 175 5.47 20.49 4.09
C GLU A 175 4.80 19.43 4.97
N GLY A 176 3.54 19.10 4.67
CA GLY A 176 2.82 18.10 5.44
C GLY A 176 1.45 17.78 4.87
N ASP A 177 0.71 16.97 5.60
CA ASP A 177 -0.62 16.52 5.21
C ASP A 177 -1.68 17.18 6.10
N LEU A 178 -2.71 17.74 5.48
CA LEU A 178 -3.89 18.28 6.16
C LEU A 178 -5.05 17.30 6.05
N LEU A 179 -5.63 16.96 7.20
CA LEU A 179 -6.78 16.07 7.31
C LEU A 179 -8.07 16.87 7.11
N VAL A 180 -8.83 16.52 6.08
CA VAL A 180 -10.09 17.18 5.71
C VAL A 180 -11.24 16.19 5.55
N PRO A 181 -12.48 16.57 5.90
CA PRO A 181 -13.66 15.79 5.54
C PRO A 181 -13.81 15.70 4.02
N ALA A 182 -14.23 14.55 3.53
CA ALA A 182 -14.46 14.37 2.10
C ALA A 182 -15.64 15.21 1.56
N SER A 183 -16.51 15.71 2.44
CA SER A 183 -17.57 16.68 2.11
C SER A 183 -17.07 18.05 1.71
N ASP A 184 -15.84 18.41 2.11
CA ASP A 184 -15.27 19.74 1.92
C ASP A 184 -14.45 19.85 0.64
N VAL A 185 -14.40 18.76 -0.14
CA VAL A 185 -13.64 18.68 -1.37
C VAL A 185 -14.49 18.20 -2.54
N GLU A 186 -14.07 18.54 -3.75
CA GLU A 186 -14.63 18.02 -4.99
C GLU A 186 -13.84 16.79 -5.44
N ARG A 187 -14.55 15.68 -5.72
CA ARG A 187 -14.02 14.49 -6.38
C ARG A 187 -14.30 14.59 -7.87
N LEU A 188 -13.28 14.46 -8.71
CA LEU A 188 -13.44 14.49 -10.15
C LEU A 188 -13.65 13.06 -10.67
N ASP A 189 -14.37 12.90 -11.79
CA ASP A 189 -14.52 11.61 -12.47
C ASP A 189 -13.51 11.51 -13.63
N ASP A 190 -12.23 11.41 -13.30
CA ASP A 190 -11.11 11.46 -14.25
C ASP A 190 -10.23 10.19 -14.27
N TRP A 191 -10.58 9.15 -13.50
CA TRP A 191 -9.80 7.91 -13.41
C TRP A 191 -10.09 6.97 -14.60
N HIS A 192 -9.54 7.29 -15.78
CA HIS A 192 -9.64 6.51 -17.01
C HIS A 192 -8.26 5.98 -17.41
N VAL A 193 -7.91 4.77 -16.97
CA VAL A 193 -6.55 4.22 -17.02
C VAL A 193 -6.51 2.79 -17.54
N ALA A 194 -5.34 2.32 -17.99
CA ALA A 194 -5.15 0.99 -18.53
C ALA A 194 -4.99 -0.11 -17.46
N GLY A 195 -4.50 0.22 -16.28
CA GLY A 195 -4.31 -0.70 -15.15
C GLY A 195 -4.69 -0.05 -13.83
N LEU A 196 -4.94 -0.84 -12.78
CA LEU A 196 -5.48 -0.38 -11.50
C LEU A 196 -6.80 0.41 -11.64
N GLN A 197 -7.60 0.11 -12.66
CA GLN A 197 -8.86 0.80 -12.95
C GLN A 197 -9.79 0.82 -11.74
N GLY A 198 -9.92 -0.32 -11.05
CA GLY A 198 -10.81 -0.48 -9.91
C GLY A 198 -10.36 0.19 -8.61
N THR A 199 -9.26 0.95 -8.59
CA THR A 199 -8.81 1.65 -7.37
C THR A 199 -9.55 2.96 -7.12
N GLY A 200 -10.24 3.51 -8.13
CA GLY A 200 -10.97 4.77 -8.02
C GLY A 200 -10.07 5.93 -7.64
N SER A 201 -8.85 5.99 -8.25
CA SER A 201 -7.85 6.99 -7.89
C SER A 201 -8.13 8.34 -8.54
N ASN A 202 -9.39 8.76 -8.50
CA ASN A 202 -9.85 10.04 -9.02
C ASN A 202 -9.13 11.22 -8.35
N SER A 203 -8.99 12.31 -9.07
CA SER A 203 -8.42 13.54 -8.54
C SER A 203 -9.35 14.23 -7.53
N ILE A 204 -8.75 14.95 -6.60
CA ILE A 204 -9.40 15.76 -5.58
C ILE A 204 -9.04 17.22 -5.83
N ARG A 205 -10.01 18.11 -5.63
CA ARG A 205 -9.81 19.56 -5.71
C ARG A 205 -10.53 20.26 -4.57
N CYS A 206 -9.90 21.28 -4.00
CA CYS A 206 -10.59 22.20 -3.10
C CYS A 206 -10.00 23.61 -3.21
N ALA A 207 -10.75 24.58 -2.69
CA ALA A 207 -10.31 25.98 -2.56
C ALA A 207 -10.86 26.57 -1.26
N ASN A 208 -9.99 27.27 -0.54
CA ASN A 208 -10.35 28.01 0.70
C ASN A 208 -10.97 27.15 1.81
N VAL A 209 -10.58 25.87 1.92
CA VAL A 209 -11.03 25.00 3.01
C VAL A 209 -10.29 25.39 4.29
N VAL A 210 -11.05 25.71 5.34
CA VAL A 210 -10.48 26.02 6.66
C VAL A 210 -10.25 24.72 7.43
N VAL A 211 -9.00 24.46 7.80
CA VAL A 211 -8.59 23.25 8.51
C VAL A 211 -8.06 23.62 9.90
N PRO A 212 -8.60 23.05 10.98
CA PRO A 212 -8.13 23.28 12.34
C PRO A 212 -6.68 22.87 12.55
N ALA A 213 -5.96 23.56 13.44
CA ALA A 213 -4.54 23.33 13.72
C ALA A 213 -4.19 21.88 14.05
N HIS A 214 -5.03 21.16 14.82
CA HIS A 214 -4.81 19.78 15.23
C HIS A 214 -4.90 18.76 14.10
N ARG A 215 -5.35 19.15 12.90
CA ARG A 215 -5.49 18.28 11.71
C ARG A 215 -4.29 18.38 10.75
N TYR A 216 -3.15 18.84 11.22
CA TYR A 216 -1.90 18.91 10.46
C TYR A 216 -0.90 17.84 10.93
N LEU A 217 -0.28 17.16 9.97
CA LEU A 217 0.84 16.24 10.19
C LEU A 217 2.04 16.75 9.36
N SER A 218 3.12 17.14 10.02
CA SER A 218 4.37 17.53 9.36
C SER A 218 5.01 16.31 8.69
N LEU A 219 5.27 16.39 7.39
CA LEU A 219 5.93 15.33 6.64
C LEU A 219 7.41 15.23 7.01
N SER A 220 8.09 16.36 7.24
CA SER A 220 9.48 16.37 7.68
C SER A 220 9.62 15.70 9.05
N ALA A 221 8.76 16.04 10.02
CA ALA A 221 8.76 15.40 11.33
C ALA A 221 8.49 13.88 11.24
N LEU A 222 7.59 13.47 10.35
CA LEU A 222 7.28 12.04 10.13
C LEU A 222 8.49 11.29 9.53
N LEU A 223 9.14 11.84 8.51
CA LEU A 223 10.30 11.22 7.84
C LEU A 223 11.55 11.20 8.71
N GLU A 224 11.71 12.18 9.60
CA GLU A 224 12.84 12.30 10.53
C GLU A 224 12.64 11.52 11.85
N ASN A 225 11.49 10.83 12.00
CA ASN A 225 11.11 10.15 13.24
C ASN A 225 11.03 11.11 14.44
N ASN A 226 10.42 12.27 14.24
CA ASN A 226 10.27 13.33 15.25
C ASN A 226 8.80 13.71 15.49
N THR A 227 7.92 12.70 15.55
CA THR A 227 6.52 12.89 15.95
C THR A 227 6.32 12.55 17.43
N PRO A 228 5.27 13.08 18.08
CA PRO A 228 4.95 12.70 19.46
C PRO A 228 4.80 11.19 19.66
N ALA A 229 4.20 10.49 18.71
CA ALA A 229 3.99 9.03 18.78
C ALA A 229 5.32 8.26 18.69
N TYR A 230 6.25 8.72 17.85
CA TYR A 230 7.59 8.12 17.76
C TYR A 230 8.41 8.33 19.06
N ASN A 231 8.32 9.53 19.63
CA ASN A 231 9.08 9.93 20.82
C ASN A 231 8.46 9.46 22.15
N ASP A 232 7.29 8.83 22.13
CA ASP A 232 6.66 8.26 23.31
C ASP A 232 7.40 6.98 23.74
N PRO A 233 8.12 6.95 24.87
CA PRO A 233 8.88 5.76 25.32
C PRO A 233 7.97 4.56 25.62
N GLU A 234 6.73 4.83 26.08
CA GLU A 234 5.72 3.81 26.39
C GLU A 234 4.80 3.54 25.17
N GLY A 235 5.02 4.23 24.07
CA GLY A 235 4.22 4.12 22.85
C GLY A 235 4.41 2.78 22.15
N PRO A 236 3.42 2.36 21.33
CA PRO A 236 3.47 1.12 20.60
C PRO A 236 4.63 1.07 19.61
N ALA A 237 5.28 -0.09 19.48
CA ALA A 237 6.38 -0.33 18.55
C ALA A 237 6.02 0.05 17.10
N LEU A 238 4.80 -0.26 16.63
CA LEU A 238 4.33 0.07 15.29
C LEU A 238 4.57 1.55 14.91
N TYR A 239 4.38 2.50 15.83
CA TYR A 239 4.58 3.94 15.57
C TYR A 239 6.01 4.42 15.80
N LYS A 240 6.92 3.50 16.14
CA LYS A 240 8.39 3.71 16.14
C LYS A 240 9.02 3.26 14.82
N SER A 241 8.21 2.76 13.87
CA SER A 241 8.68 2.36 12.55
C SER A 241 9.09 3.56 11.70
N GLN A 242 10.04 3.35 10.79
CA GLN A 242 10.50 4.37 9.85
C GLN A 242 9.46 4.61 8.75
N ALA A 243 9.09 5.86 8.50
CA ALA A 243 7.99 6.22 7.58
C ALA A 243 8.21 5.78 6.13
N GLY A 244 9.41 5.98 5.55
CA GLY A 244 9.71 5.58 4.18
C GLY A 244 9.46 4.08 3.94
N PRO A 245 10.09 3.18 4.71
CA PRO A 245 9.84 1.75 4.68
C PRO A 245 8.37 1.35 4.86
N VAL A 246 7.66 1.91 5.84
CA VAL A 246 6.24 1.60 6.09
C VAL A 246 5.37 1.98 4.90
N LEU A 247 5.45 3.23 4.44
CA LEU A 247 4.62 3.73 3.34
C LEU A 247 4.89 2.98 2.03
N GLY A 248 6.17 2.70 1.74
CA GLY A 248 6.54 1.89 0.57
C GLY A 248 6.02 0.46 0.64
N MET A 249 6.12 -0.18 1.81
CA MET A 249 5.62 -1.53 2.04
C MET A 249 4.10 -1.60 1.84
N CYS A 250 3.36 -0.61 2.33
CA CYS A 250 1.90 -0.58 2.25
C CYS A 250 1.38 -0.63 0.81
N ILE A 251 2.07 0.01 -0.14
CA ILE A 251 1.65 0.01 -1.55
C ILE A 251 2.24 -1.17 -2.36
N ALA A 252 3.37 -1.74 -1.94
CA ALA A 252 4.02 -2.84 -2.65
C ALA A 252 3.39 -4.21 -2.37
N SER A 253 2.85 -4.40 -1.17
CA SER A 253 2.40 -5.70 -0.65
C SER A 253 1.40 -6.41 -1.56
N SER A 254 0.57 -5.67 -2.31
CA SER A 254 -0.39 -6.26 -3.24
C SER A 254 0.27 -7.02 -4.40
N ALA A 255 1.47 -6.62 -4.82
CA ALA A 255 2.12 -7.16 -6.04
C ALA A 255 2.38 -8.67 -5.94
N THR A 256 2.87 -9.15 -4.79
CA THR A 256 3.16 -10.58 -4.58
C THR A 256 1.89 -11.43 -4.64
N GLY A 257 0.82 -10.94 -4.04
CA GLY A 257 -0.48 -11.62 -4.09
C GLY A 257 -1.09 -11.64 -5.49
N VAL A 258 -0.96 -10.56 -6.26
CA VAL A 258 -1.39 -10.54 -7.68
C VAL A 258 -0.64 -11.57 -8.50
N ALA A 259 0.68 -11.65 -8.33
CA ALA A 259 1.50 -12.61 -9.06
C ALA A 259 1.16 -14.06 -8.65
N ARG A 260 0.97 -14.31 -7.35
CA ARG A 260 0.53 -15.62 -6.83
C ARG A 260 -0.86 -16.00 -7.38
N GLY A 261 -1.82 -15.08 -7.35
CA GLY A 261 -3.15 -15.30 -7.91
C GLY A 261 -3.14 -15.55 -9.42
N ALA A 262 -2.29 -14.86 -10.17
CA ALA A 262 -2.13 -15.09 -11.60
C ALA A 262 -1.54 -16.49 -11.89
N LEU A 263 -0.56 -16.94 -11.10
CA LEU A 263 -0.02 -18.29 -11.18
C LEU A 263 -1.09 -19.35 -10.89
N GLU A 264 -1.88 -19.18 -9.83
CA GLU A 264 -2.99 -20.08 -9.49
C GLU A 264 -4.03 -20.18 -10.62
N GLU A 265 -4.41 -19.06 -11.22
CA GLU A 265 -5.35 -19.06 -12.34
C GLU A 265 -4.74 -19.66 -13.62
N PHE A 266 -3.45 -19.42 -13.87
CA PHE A 266 -2.73 -20.01 -14.99
C PHE A 266 -2.72 -21.54 -14.91
N LEU A 267 -2.43 -22.10 -13.74
CA LEU A 267 -2.42 -23.56 -13.51
C LEU A 267 -3.79 -24.22 -13.72
N LYS A 268 -4.90 -23.47 -13.58
CA LYS A 268 -6.25 -24.00 -13.85
C LYS A 268 -6.57 -24.07 -15.34
N VAL A 269 -6.04 -23.14 -16.15
CA VAL A 269 -6.42 -22.99 -17.57
C VAL A 269 -5.49 -23.67 -18.55
N VAL A 270 -4.28 -24.05 -18.13
CA VAL A 270 -3.26 -24.66 -18.98
C VAL A 270 -3.51 -26.14 -19.29
N PRO A 271 -3.95 -26.99 -18.34
CA PRO A 271 -4.14 -28.42 -18.62
C PRO A 271 -5.09 -28.67 -19.78
N GLY A 272 -4.65 -29.49 -20.75
CA GLY A 272 -5.45 -29.89 -21.90
C GLY A 272 -5.58 -28.84 -23.04
N LYS A 273 -5.10 -27.62 -22.85
CA LYS A 273 -5.06 -26.60 -23.91
C LYS A 273 -4.04 -27.01 -24.98
N ARG A 274 -4.36 -26.74 -26.26
CA ARG A 274 -3.42 -26.95 -27.37
C ARG A 274 -2.75 -25.65 -27.78
N VAL A 275 -1.47 -25.75 -28.16
CA VAL A 275 -0.74 -24.64 -28.76
C VAL A 275 -1.16 -24.53 -30.23
N SER A 276 -1.80 -23.42 -30.61
CA SER A 276 -2.34 -23.22 -31.96
C SER A 276 -1.25 -23.37 -33.03
N TYR A 277 -1.63 -23.93 -34.18
CA TYR A 277 -0.77 -24.20 -35.33
C TYR A 277 0.38 -25.19 -35.05
N THR A 278 0.32 -25.95 -33.93
CA THR A 278 1.31 -26.99 -33.60
C THR A 278 0.59 -28.27 -33.15
N GLY A 279 1.34 -29.37 -32.99
CA GLY A 279 0.83 -30.60 -32.40
C GLY A 279 0.89 -30.66 -30.88
N TYR A 280 1.42 -29.59 -30.22
CA TYR A 280 1.71 -29.62 -28.78
C TYR A 280 0.45 -29.47 -27.92
N VAL A 281 0.38 -30.25 -26.87
CA VAL A 281 -0.49 -30.00 -25.71
C VAL A 281 0.27 -29.09 -24.74
N SER A 282 -0.36 -28.02 -24.27
CA SER A 282 0.35 -26.96 -23.58
C SER A 282 1.15 -27.43 -22.37
N HIS A 283 0.60 -28.28 -21.53
CA HIS A 283 1.31 -28.76 -20.31
C HIS A 283 2.47 -29.73 -20.61
N GLU A 284 2.51 -30.33 -21.81
CA GLU A 284 3.62 -31.18 -22.29
C GLU A 284 4.70 -30.39 -23.03
N TRP A 285 4.45 -29.10 -23.33
CA TRP A 285 5.35 -28.28 -24.10
C TRP A 285 6.47 -27.73 -23.23
N THR A 286 7.70 -28.16 -23.49
CA THR A 286 8.89 -27.81 -22.69
C THR A 286 9.07 -26.29 -22.48
N PRO A 287 8.93 -25.39 -23.48
CA PRO A 287 9.05 -23.95 -23.24
C PRO A 287 8.02 -23.41 -22.22
N LEU A 288 6.80 -23.96 -22.17
CA LEU A 288 5.83 -23.58 -21.16
C LEU A 288 6.25 -24.05 -19.77
N GLN A 289 6.78 -25.28 -19.65
CA GLN A 289 7.26 -25.81 -18.38
C GLN A 289 8.42 -24.98 -17.82
N ILE A 290 9.37 -24.55 -18.69
CA ILE A 290 10.46 -23.66 -18.32
C ILE A 290 9.93 -22.31 -17.84
N ALA A 291 9.07 -21.65 -18.63
CA ALA A 291 8.51 -20.33 -18.29
C ALA A 291 7.71 -20.38 -16.99
N LEU A 292 6.97 -21.47 -16.76
CA LEU A 292 6.22 -21.69 -15.51
C LEU A 292 7.15 -21.84 -14.30
N GLY A 293 8.21 -22.64 -14.44
CA GLY A 293 9.21 -22.83 -13.38
C GLY A 293 9.92 -21.51 -13.02
N GLU A 294 10.34 -20.74 -14.04
CA GLU A 294 10.95 -19.42 -13.84
C GLU A 294 9.99 -18.43 -13.16
N ALA A 295 8.74 -18.34 -13.63
CA ALA A 295 7.74 -17.46 -13.03
C ALA A 295 7.47 -17.82 -11.57
N ALA A 296 7.34 -19.11 -11.25
CA ALA A 296 7.15 -19.59 -9.88
C ALA A 296 8.35 -19.24 -8.99
N ALA A 297 9.58 -19.41 -9.48
CA ALA A 297 10.80 -19.05 -8.76
C ALA A 297 10.87 -17.53 -8.48
N MET A 298 10.53 -16.69 -9.48
CA MET A 298 10.50 -15.24 -9.32
C MET A 298 9.47 -14.80 -8.28
N ILE A 299 8.27 -15.40 -8.27
CA ILE A 299 7.23 -15.10 -7.28
C ILE A 299 7.70 -15.50 -5.87
N ASN A 300 8.28 -16.68 -5.71
CA ASN A 300 8.82 -17.14 -4.43
C ASN A 300 9.93 -16.21 -3.92
N ALA A 301 10.84 -15.78 -4.79
CA ALA A 301 11.89 -14.84 -4.44
C ALA A 301 11.31 -13.48 -4.00
N ALA A 302 10.31 -12.96 -4.72
CA ALA A 302 9.63 -11.72 -4.37
C ALA A 302 8.96 -11.79 -2.99
N GLU A 303 8.28 -12.90 -2.67
CA GLU A 303 7.68 -13.14 -1.38
C GLU A 303 8.74 -13.17 -0.26
N LEU A 304 9.82 -13.92 -0.43
CA LEU A 304 10.90 -14.00 0.58
C LEU A 304 11.51 -12.62 0.87
N VAL A 305 11.74 -11.83 -0.18
CA VAL A 305 12.37 -10.51 -0.06
C VAL A 305 11.46 -9.53 0.68
N ILE A 306 10.16 -9.49 0.33
CA ILE A 306 9.23 -8.53 0.95
C ILE A 306 8.89 -8.89 2.39
N TYR A 307 8.79 -10.19 2.72
CA TYR A 307 8.60 -10.62 4.11
C TYR A 307 9.81 -10.33 4.98
N ARG A 308 11.04 -10.53 4.49
CA ARG A 308 12.25 -10.11 5.19
C ARG A 308 12.22 -8.61 5.48
N ALA A 309 11.86 -7.79 4.49
CA ALA A 309 11.78 -6.35 4.67
C ALA A 309 10.75 -5.95 5.74
N ALA A 310 9.62 -6.65 5.84
CA ALA A 310 8.64 -6.42 6.90
C ALA A 310 9.16 -6.82 8.27
N ASP A 311 9.81 -7.98 8.37
CA ASP A 311 10.41 -8.44 9.63
C ASP A 311 11.48 -7.44 10.12
N ASP A 312 12.33 -6.91 9.24
CA ASP A 312 13.30 -5.86 9.57
C ASP A 312 12.63 -4.56 10.08
N ILE A 313 11.50 -4.15 9.48
CA ILE A 313 10.75 -2.98 9.96
C ILE A 313 10.20 -3.23 11.37
N ASP A 314 9.58 -4.39 11.58
CA ASP A 314 8.98 -4.75 12.87
C ASP A 314 10.03 -4.92 13.98
N GLU A 315 11.19 -5.56 13.70
CA GLU A 315 12.29 -5.75 14.61
C GLU A 315 12.92 -4.42 15.06
N HIS A 316 13.20 -3.50 14.11
CA HIS A 316 13.73 -2.18 14.46
C HIS A 316 12.73 -1.34 15.26
N ALA A 317 11.46 -1.40 14.90
CA ALA A 317 10.40 -0.73 15.64
C ALA A 317 10.30 -1.25 17.09
N ALA A 318 10.43 -2.56 17.28
CA ALA A 318 10.40 -3.18 18.61
C ALA A 318 11.65 -2.88 19.45
N SER A 319 12.83 -2.71 18.82
CA SER A 319 14.07 -2.34 19.51
C SER A 319 14.03 -0.90 20.04
N GLY A 320 13.22 -0.03 19.46
CA GLY A 320 13.21 1.42 19.71
C GLY A 320 14.45 2.15 19.19
N GLU A 321 15.34 1.46 18.47
CA GLU A 321 16.52 2.05 17.85
C GLU A 321 16.17 2.64 16.48
N LYS A 322 16.85 3.74 16.12
CA LYS A 322 16.69 4.33 14.79
C LYS A 322 17.22 3.36 13.74
N MET A 323 16.40 3.06 12.73
CA MET A 323 16.81 2.18 11.65
C MET A 323 18.01 2.74 10.87
N PRO A 324 19.11 2.00 10.70
CA PRO A 324 20.29 2.44 9.96
C PRO A 324 19.98 2.74 8.50
N MET A 325 20.72 3.67 7.89
CA MET A 325 20.46 4.14 6.52
C MET A 325 20.64 3.04 5.48
N ASP A 326 21.59 2.15 5.66
CA ASP A 326 21.83 0.99 4.78
C ASP A 326 20.68 -0.01 4.82
N VAL A 327 20.07 -0.24 5.99
CA VAL A 327 18.88 -1.06 6.15
C VAL A 327 17.68 -0.41 5.46
N ARG A 328 17.49 0.90 5.65
CA ARG A 328 16.42 1.67 4.98
C ARG A 328 16.56 1.60 3.46
N GLY A 329 17.77 1.87 2.94
CA GLY A 329 18.07 1.78 1.50
C GLY A 329 17.84 0.37 0.94
N ARG A 330 18.23 -0.67 1.69
CA ARG A 330 17.98 -2.05 1.32
C ARG A 330 16.48 -2.36 1.27
N ILE A 331 15.70 -1.96 2.29
CA ILE A 331 14.23 -2.17 2.30
C ILE A 331 13.58 -1.46 1.10
N ARG A 332 13.99 -0.23 0.79
CA ARG A 332 13.48 0.47 -0.41
C ARG A 332 13.78 -0.32 -1.69
N MET A 333 14.99 -0.87 -1.81
CA MET A 333 15.37 -1.71 -2.94
C MET A 333 14.58 -3.02 -2.97
N ASP A 334 14.44 -3.70 -1.83
CA ASP A 334 13.69 -4.95 -1.67
C ASP A 334 12.24 -4.79 -2.14
N ILE A 335 11.59 -3.70 -1.75
CA ILE A 335 10.23 -3.33 -2.16
C ILE A 335 10.14 -3.21 -3.69
N ALA A 336 10.99 -2.39 -4.31
CA ALA A 336 10.97 -2.16 -5.74
C ALA A 336 11.35 -3.43 -6.55
N TYR A 337 12.31 -4.20 -6.05
CA TYR A 337 12.75 -5.44 -6.68
C TYR A 337 11.67 -6.52 -6.61
N SER A 338 10.97 -6.64 -5.49
CA SER A 338 9.83 -7.55 -5.35
C SER A 338 8.73 -7.25 -6.38
N VAL A 339 8.35 -5.98 -6.54
CA VAL A 339 7.34 -5.56 -7.54
C VAL A 339 7.82 -5.87 -8.97
N ARG A 340 9.09 -5.62 -9.29
CA ARG A 340 9.69 -5.96 -10.58
C ARG A 340 9.61 -7.46 -10.86
N LEU A 341 10.02 -8.30 -9.91
CA LEU A 341 9.96 -9.77 -10.05
C LEU A 341 8.52 -10.25 -10.30
N CYS A 342 7.54 -9.71 -9.56
CA CYS A 342 6.13 -10.05 -9.74
C CYS A 342 5.63 -9.66 -11.15
N ARG A 343 5.98 -8.46 -11.63
CA ARG A 343 5.61 -8.00 -12.97
C ARG A 343 6.19 -8.89 -14.06
N GLU A 344 7.49 -9.18 -13.99
CA GLU A 344 8.17 -10.03 -14.97
C GLU A 344 7.65 -11.48 -14.95
N ALA A 345 7.36 -12.03 -13.78
CA ALA A 345 6.76 -13.36 -13.66
C ALA A 345 5.39 -13.44 -14.33
N VAL A 346 4.51 -12.46 -14.07
CA VAL A 346 3.16 -12.45 -14.66
C VAL A 346 3.21 -12.16 -16.16
N GLU A 347 4.14 -11.35 -16.65
CA GLU A 347 4.36 -11.13 -18.08
C GLU A 347 4.76 -12.44 -18.80
N LYS A 348 5.64 -13.23 -18.19
CA LYS A 348 5.99 -14.59 -18.72
C LYS A 348 4.75 -15.48 -18.81
N LEU A 349 3.94 -15.55 -17.75
CA LEU A 349 2.70 -16.35 -17.73
C LEU A 349 1.70 -15.85 -18.78
N TYR A 350 1.52 -14.55 -18.90
CA TYR A 350 0.62 -13.93 -19.87
C TYR A 350 1.03 -14.25 -21.30
N THR A 351 2.31 -14.07 -21.63
CA THR A 351 2.86 -14.31 -22.98
C THR A 351 2.77 -15.77 -23.37
N ILE A 352 3.26 -16.71 -22.51
CA ILE A 352 3.26 -18.14 -22.81
C ILE A 352 1.86 -18.76 -22.81
N GLY A 353 0.90 -18.11 -22.14
CA GLY A 353 -0.52 -18.50 -22.11
C GLY A 353 -1.24 -18.35 -23.46
N GLY A 354 -0.65 -17.59 -24.40
CA GLY A 354 -1.13 -17.40 -25.77
C GLY A 354 -2.36 -16.51 -25.90
N ALA A 355 -2.87 -16.37 -27.13
CA ALA A 355 -3.87 -15.37 -27.53
C ALA A 355 -5.19 -15.37 -26.72
N SER A 356 -5.60 -16.49 -26.14
CA SER A 356 -6.79 -16.53 -25.26
C SER A 356 -6.63 -15.65 -24.01
N GLY A 357 -5.39 -15.35 -23.63
CA GLY A 357 -5.07 -14.39 -22.54
C GLY A 357 -5.49 -12.95 -22.83
N LEU A 358 -5.69 -12.57 -24.11
CA LEU A 358 -6.09 -11.21 -24.51
C LEU A 358 -7.51 -10.82 -24.05
N SER A 359 -8.38 -11.81 -23.79
CA SER A 359 -9.76 -11.53 -23.38
C SER A 359 -9.80 -10.68 -22.10
N LEU A 360 -10.62 -9.62 -22.08
CA LEU A 360 -10.87 -8.83 -20.86
C LEU A 360 -11.48 -9.66 -19.72
N LYS A 361 -12.02 -10.84 -20.01
CA LYS A 361 -12.47 -11.81 -19.00
C LYS A 361 -11.32 -12.58 -18.35
N SER A 362 -10.11 -12.59 -18.94
CA SER A 362 -8.96 -13.29 -18.39
C SER A 362 -8.41 -12.58 -17.15
N PRO A 363 -8.30 -13.25 -16.00
CA PRO A 363 -7.68 -12.65 -14.81
C PRO A 363 -6.18 -12.41 -14.99
N ILE A 364 -5.52 -13.14 -15.88
CA ILE A 364 -4.07 -13.06 -16.10
C ILE A 364 -3.69 -11.75 -16.79
N GLN A 365 -4.42 -11.35 -17.87
CA GLN A 365 -4.17 -10.04 -18.49
C GLN A 365 -4.50 -8.88 -17.55
N ARG A 366 -5.51 -9.03 -16.69
CA ARG A 366 -5.82 -8.03 -15.65
C ARG A 366 -4.66 -7.90 -14.67
N ALA A 367 -4.10 -9.02 -14.22
CA ALA A 367 -2.93 -9.05 -13.36
C ALA A 367 -1.72 -8.37 -14.03
N ALA A 368 -1.46 -8.66 -15.31
CA ALA A 368 -0.36 -8.04 -16.06
C ALA A 368 -0.51 -6.52 -16.17
N ARG A 369 -1.70 -6.00 -16.56
CA ARG A 369 -1.95 -4.56 -16.64
C ARG A 369 -1.84 -3.88 -15.27
N ASN A 370 -2.35 -4.52 -14.23
CA ASN A 370 -2.32 -3.97 -12.89
C ASN A 370 -0.89 -3.93 -12.32
N LEU A 371 -0.08 -4.97 -12.51
CA LEU A 371 1.32 -4.96 -12.08
C LEU A 371 2.18 -3.97 -12.88
N GLN A 372 1.89 -3.79 -14.17
CA GLN A 372 2.53 -2.75 -14.95
C GLN A 372 2.22 -1.36 -14.36
N ALA A 373 0.96 -1.08 -14.02
CA ALA A 373 0.56 0.18 -13.38
C ALA A 373 1.16 0.33 -11.96
N THR A 374 1.16 -0.74 -11.16
CA THR A 374 1.80 -0.77 -9.83
C THR A 374 3.29 -0.38 -9.93
N ASN A 375 4.02 -0.95 -10.89
CA ASN A 375 5.45 -0.67 -11.09
C ASN A 375 5.74 0.79 -11.50
N MET A 376 4.73 1.54 -11.97
CA MET A 376 4.88 2.96 -12.35
C MET A 376 4.74 3.93 -11.18
N HIS A 377 4.37 3.47 -10.00
CA HIS A 377 4.30 4.32 -8.81
C HIS A 377 5.71 4.80 -8.43
N GLY A 378 5.89 6.11 -8.20
CA GLY A 378 7.22 6.72 -8.00
C GLY A 378 8.09 6.07 -6.91
N PHE A 379 7.48 5.57 -5.84
CA PHE A 379 8.20 4.84 -4.78
C PHE A 379 8.57 3.40 -5.18
N LEU A 380 7.89 2.82 -6.17
CA LEU A 380 8.07 1.43 -6.61
C LEU A 380 8.92 1.30 -7.89
N LEU A 381 9.32 2.43 -8.49
CA LEU A 381 10.24 2.43 -9.63
C LEU A 381 11.56 1.80 -9.23
N TYR A 382 11.99 0.83 -10.06
CA TYR A 382 13.19 0.05 -9.79
C TYR A 382 14.46 0.88 -9.88
N GLU A 383 14.64 1.63 -10.97
CA GLU A 383 15.87 2.37 -11.25
C GLU A 383 16.18 3.43 -10.19
N PRO A 384 15.24 4.31 -9.77
CA PRO A 384 15.50 5.25 -8.68
C PRO A 384 15.82 4.56 -7.35
N SER A 385 15.15 3.43 -7.05
CA SER A 385 15.40 2.69 -5.81
C SER A 385 16.77 2.01 -5.81
N ALA A 386 17.18 1.48 -6.96
CA ALA A 386 18.52 0.90 -7.15
C ALA A 386 19.62 1.97 -7.06
N GLU A 387 19.40 3.16 -7.63
CA GLU A 387 20.32 4.30 -7.52
C GLU A 387 20.48 4.73 -6.06
N VAL A 388 19.37 4.97 -5.34
CA VAL A 388 19.40 5.35 -3.92
C VAL A 388 20.17 4.33 -3.09
N TYR A 389 19.90 3.05 -3.26
CA TYR A 389 20.60 2.01 -2.52
C TYR A 389 22.08 1.92 -2.92
N GLY A 390 22.40 1.99 -4.21
CA GLY A 390 23.78 2.02 -4.71
C GLY A 390 24.59 3.20 -4.15
N ARG A 391 23.98 4.40 -4.06
CA ARG A 391 24.60 5.58 -3.45
C ARG A 391 24.92 5.34 -1.97
N ILE A 392 23.98 4.77 -1.23
CA ILE A 392 24.15 4.44 0.20
C ILE A 392 25.30 3.44 0.39
N LEU A 393 25.37 2.39 -0.42
CA LEU A 393 26.46 1.40 -0.38
C LEU A 393 27.85 2.01 -0.66
N LEU A 394 27.90 3.08 -1.45
CA LEU A 394 29.12 3.85 -1.74
C LEU A 394 29.43 4.92 -0.67
N GLY A 395 28.61 5.05 0.38
CA GLY A 395 28.76 6.09 1.39
C GLY A 395 28.39 7.50 0.91
N LEU A 396 27.62 7.61 -0.18
CA LEU A 396 27.12 8.88 -0.72
C LEU A 396 25.78 9.26 -0.12
N ASP A 397 25.45 10.56 -0.19
CA ASP A 397 24.11 11.04 0.13
C ASP A 397 23.06 10.33 -0.74
N PRO A 398 21.93 9.82 -0.19
CA PRO A 398 20.92 9.11 -0.97
C PRO A 398 20.26 9.98 -2.05
N GLY A 399 20.31 11.30 -1.95
CA GLY A 399 19.71 12.23 -2.91
C GLY A 399 18.21 12.42 -2.73
N THR A 400 17.63 11.83 -1.68
CA THR A 400 16.21 11.95 -1.33
C THR A 400 16.03 11.79 0.18
N PRO A 401 15.10 12.53 0.81
CA PRO A 401 14.75 12.32 2.21
C PRO A 401 13.89 11.07 2.45
N VAL A 402 13.28 10.53 1.39
CA VAL A 402 12.36 9.40 1.46
C VAL A 402 13.12 8.10 1.19
N VAL A 403 13.77 7.58 2.25
CA VAL A 403 14.54 6.33 2.23
C VAL A 403 13.97 5.36 3.24
#